data_5e931425cf0971b7b20315200728eb4a
#
_entry.id   5e931425cf0971b7b20315200728eb4a
#
_cell.length_a   1.000
_cell.length_b   1.000
_cell.length_c   1.000
_cell.angle_alpha   90.00
_cell.angle_beta   90.00
_cell.angle_gamma   90.00
#
_symmetry.space_group_name_H-M   'P 1'
#
loop_
_entity.id
_entity.type
_entity.pdbx_description
1 polymer ?
#
loop_
_entity_poly.entity_id
_entity_poly.type
_entity_poly.pdbx_seq_one_letter_code
_entity_poly.pdbx_strand_id
1 'polypeptide(L)'
;MSFNIKNINIIVLVFLYGFLGTNSLCAQTQVPKEFSTSSANNFTDTVMPIILHKQVTKTFEGQPLIIEAIVTDNDALKDVTLFYRAKGESNFRNELMNLEVNDYRFEIPSEDIGVEGIEYYIEAVDSSDNRAYVPEIDPEDYPYQISYVSLSGPSAPDVLLLNPEDGSENTDGHQLIIVSLYDEEDDIDVASIKMEVDGVDVTDGLEINQDLISYVPSTDFALGSHSIKFFISDLMKNESPPMSWTFFIKEEAELKVKKPFLADAKIKGVINYESEFDAFSGKNQPENRPSDTQKPSVKLTFNKKNLMATVGIVLNKHFDPAANDVDKNRQPLDRFRFSIATPIISFKGGDHNPSFSKLTLKGARVRGTVTDLHYKGLSTQFVYGRTKQMISGFASFSGDSSVYNKGTFSRKIIGLSTQFNYHDIVEIGVNYLQVEDDTTTLEDEVYGNFSAIPDSLQNKYTAQSNTVAGVNSRVKLFGGKTEVVSYWAASIMTEDIIDPVSRNQDVSTYNSDDGLLKNISEGTYLVEFTNRNQYFDLKGSFKRIPRLFSSLGNSSIQTDIQGLKLDGRTKLSNNQIMLILGYENTHNNLDLLDIQTVR
;
A
#
# COMPACT_ATOMS: atom_id res chain seq x y z
N MET A 1 -32.10 23.71 13.32
CA MET A 1 -32.47 23.82 11.91
C MET A 1 -32.72 22.41 11.42
N SER A 2 -33.97 22.04 11.21
CA SER A 2 -34.34 20.72 10.72
C SER A 2 -34.13 20.67 9.19
N PHE A 3 -33.08 19.95 8.77
CA PHE A 3 -32.88 19.67 7.35
C PHE A 3 -33.86 18.58 6.89
N ASN A 4 -34.61 18.89 5.86
CA ASN A 4 -35.69 18.06 5.33
C ASN A 4 -35.10 16.93 4.48
N ILE A 5 -35.22 15.68 4.94
CA ILE A 5 -34.66 14.44 4.35
C ILE A 5 -35.06 14.23 2.86
N LYS A 6 -36.09 14.90 2.37
CA LYS A 6 -36.53 14.82 0.96
C LYS A 6 -35.50 15.37 -0.05
N ASN A 7 -34.61 16.27 0.36
CA ASN A 7 -33.64 16.86 -0.56
C ASN A 7 -32.35 16.02 -0.72
N ILE A 8 -32.09 15.06 0.19
CA ILE A 8 -30.93 14.17 0.10
C ILE A 8 -31.10 13.13 -1.00
N ASN A 9 -32.35 12.68 -1.24
CA ASN A 9 -32.68 11.74 -2.34
C ASN A 9 -32.42 12.31 -3.74
N ILE A 10 -32.51 13.63 -3.90
CA ILE A 10 -32.27 14.30 -5.19
C ILE A 10 -30.75 14.37 -5.49
N ILE A 11 -29.91 14.56 -4.47
CA ILE A 11 -28.46 14.62 -4.65
C ILE A 11 -27.89 13.23 -5.00
N VAL A 12 -28.41 12.17 -4.38
CA VAL A 12 -28.00 10.78 -4.69
C VAL A 12 -28.47 10.36 -6.09
N LEU A 13 -29.66 10.81 -6.52
CA LEU A 13 -30.18 10.55 -7.86
C LEU A 13 -29.39 11.30 -8.94
N VAL A 14 -28.96 12.52 -8.68
CA VAL A 14 -28.13 13.29 -9.62
C VAL A 14 -26.74 12.64 -9.77
N PHE A 15 -26.16 12.09 -8.70
CA PHE A 15 -24.92 11.33 -8.81
C PHE A 15 -25.09 10.00 -9.58
N LEU A 16 -26.20 9.30 -9.42
CA LEU A 16 -26.51 8.08 -10.15
C LEU A 16 -26.87 8.35 -11.62
N TYR A 17 -27.61 9.44 -11.91
CA TYR A 17 -27.96 9.81 -13.28
C TYR A 17 -26.80 10.39 -14.09
N GLY A 18 -25.88 11.09 -13.46
CA GLY A 18 -24.63 11.55 -14.08
C GLY A 18 -23.71 10.39 -14.49
N PHE A 19 -23.82 9.24 -13.82
CA PHE A 19 -23.02 8.06 -14.10
C PHE A 19 -23.58 7.18 -15.24
N LEU A 20 -24.89 7.22 -15.49
CA LEU A 20 -25.55 6.41 -16.53
C LEU A 20 -25.66 7.14 -17.88
N GLY A 21 -25.35 8.43 -17.94
CA GLY A 21 -25.56 9.27 -19.13
C GLY A 21 -24.40 9.37 -20.13
N THR A 22 -23.26 8.74 -19.89
CA THR A 22 -22.08 8.88 -20.75
C THR A 22 -21.80 7.67 -21.67
N ASN A 23 -22.73 6.75 -21.80
CA ASN A 23 -22.62 5.64 -22.74
C ASN A 23 -23.49 5.86 -23.97
N SER A 24 -23.15 6.82 -24.82
CA SER A 24 -23.56 6.82 -26.24
C SER A 24 -22.87 7.94 -26.99
N LEU A 25 -21.75 7.63 -27.58
CA LEU A 25 -21.30 8.22 -28.85
C LEU A 25 -20.15 7.36 -29.37
N CYS A 26 -20.52 6.19 -29.88
CA CYS A 26 -19.68 5.47 -30.82
C CYS A 26 -19.89 6.12 -32.19
N ALA A 27 -19.06 7.07 -32.55
CA ALA A 27 -19.04 7.61 -33.91
C ALA A 27 -18.42 6.54 -34.80
N GLN A 28 -19.23 5.94 -35.64
CA GLN A 28 -18.80 5.17 -36.79
C GLN A 28 -18.09 6.13 -37.76
N THR A 29 -16.78 6.14 -37.76
CA THR A 29 -15.99 6.66 -38.88
C THR A 29 -15.78 5.54 -39.87
N GLN A 30 -16.38 5.71 -41.04
CA GLN A 30 -16.18 4.88 -42.20
C GLN A 30 -14.71 4.93 -42.65
N VAL A 31 -14.14 3.74 -42.84
CA VAL A 31 -12.83 3.52 -43.43
C VAL A 31 -12.93 3.89 -44.93
N PRO A 32 -12.08 4.77 -45.47
CA PRO A 32 -11.93 4.92 -46.90
C PRO A 32 -11.13 3.75 -47.45
N LYS A 33 -11.70 3.10 -48.44
CA LYS A 33 -11.05 2.07 -49.26
C LYS A 33 -9.96 2.68 -50.13
N GLU A 34 -8.87 1.90 -50.22
CA GLU A 34 -7.93 1.75 -51.34
C GLU A 34 -7.09 2.96 -51.74
N PHE A 35 -5.82 2.87 -51.41
CA PHE A 35 -4.77 3.34 -52.30
C PHE A 35 -3.87 2.16 -52.67
N SER A 36 -3.81 1.93 -53.98
CA SER A 36 -3.05 0.89 -54.64
C SER A 36 -1.55 1.21 -54.67
N THR A 37 -0.80 0.21 -54.35
CA THR A 37 0.55 -0.15 -54.83
C THR A 37 1.35 0.87 -55.66
N SER A 38 2.48 1.30 -55.11
CA SER A 38 3.69 1.47 -55.93
C SER A 38 4.96 1.30 -55.11
N SER A 39 5.82 0.43 -55.62
CA SER A 39 7.26 0.23 -55.37
C SER A 39 7.68 -0.10 -53.91
N ALA A 40 7.96 -1.38 -53.73
CA ALA A 40 8.82 -1.90 -52.68
C ALA A 40 10.21 -1.26 -52.79
N ASN A 41 10.46 -0.23 -52.01
CA ASN A 41 11.79 0.05 -51.53
C ASN A 41 12.00 -0.88 -50.34
N ASN A 42 12.91 -1.82 -50.46
CA ASN A 42 13.42 -2.62 -49.35
C ASN A 42 14.15 -1.68 -48.36
N PHE A 43 13.42 -0.93 -47.54
CA PHE A 43 13.98 -0.36 -46.32
C PHE A 43 13.91 -1.47 -45.31
N THR A 44 15.05 -2.03 -44.96
CA THR A 44 15.16 -2.89 -43.76
C THR A 44 14.76 -2.02 -42.56
N ASP A 45 13.79 -2.45 -41.82
CA ASP A 45 13.43 -1.77 -40.59
C ASP A 45 14.60 -1.81 -39.62
N THR A 46 14.85 -0.70 -38.94
CA THR A 46 15.92 -0.53 -37.95
C THR A 46 15.40 0.02 -36.63
N VAL A 47 14.07 0.13 -36.51
CA VAL A 47 13.43 0.60 -35.29
C VAL A 47 13.19 -0.61 -34.39
N MET A 48 13.62 -0.51 -33.15
CA MET A 48 13.41 -1.57 -32.14
C MET A 48 12.02 -1.49 -31.55
N PRO A 49 11.40 -2.63 -31.15
CA PRO A 49 10.17 -2.65 -30.39
C PRO A 49 10.23 -1.79 -29.12
N ILE A 50 9.10 -1.26 -28.73
CA ILE A 50 8.94 -0.53 -27.46
C ILE A 50 8.20 -1.42 -26.49
N ILE A 51 8.83 -1.74 -25.36
CA ILE A 51 8.24 -2.55 -24.28
C ILE A 51 7.82 -1.64 -23.14
N LEU A 52 6.54 -1.60 -22.84
CA LEU A 52 5.99 -0.94 -21.67
C LEU A 52 5.63 -2.00 -20.65
N HIS A 53 6.44 -2.11 -19.61
CA HIS A 53 6.24 -3.07 -18.54
C HIS A 53 6.32 -2.40 -17.17
N LYS A 54 5.41 -2.78 -16.28
CA LYS A 54 5.45 -2.35 -14.89
C LYS A 54 6.07 -3.46 -14.06
N GLN A 55 7.25 -3.19 -13.50
CA GLN A 55 7.94 -4.14 -12.64
C GLN A 55 7.03 -4.65 -11.52
N VAL A 56 6.90 -5.96 -11.42
CA VAL A 56 6.34 -6.63 -10.25
C VAL A 56 7.43 -6.74 -9.19
N THR A 57 7.12 -6.44 -7.94
CA THR A 57 8.13 -6.38 -6.87
C THR A 57 7.96 -7.46 -5.81
N LYS A 58 6.78 -8.11 -5.73
CA LYS A 58 6.46 -9.13 -4.73
C LYS A 58 5.63 -10.25 -5.33
N THR A 59 5.84 -11.46 -4.84
CA THR A 59 5.01 -12.63 -5.08
C THR A 59 4.80 -13.37 -3.76
N PHE A 60 3.73 -14.18 -3.69
CA PHE A 60 3.34 -14.88 -2.48
C PHE A 60 3.48 -16.39 -2.65
N GLU A 61 3.77 -17.07 -1.55
CA GLU A 61 3.88 -18.53 -1.51
C GLU A 61 2.66 -19.22 -2.09
N GLY A 62 2.88 -20.21 -2.95
CA GLY A 62 1.82 -21.04 -3.54
C GLY A 62 0.94 -20.32 -4.57
N GLN A 63 1.19 -19.06 -4.88
CA GLN A 63 0.46 -18.33 -5.92
C GLN A 63 1.27 -18.21 -7.20
N PRO A 64 0.67 -18.44 -8.37
CA PRO A 64 1.33 -18.21 -9.63
C PRO A 64 1.56 -16.71 -9.83
N LEU A 65 2.62 -16.37 -10.54
CA LEU A 65 3.04 -14.99 -10.78
C LEU A 65 2.75 -14.59 -12.22
N ILE A 66 1.97 -13.53 -12.39
CA ILE A 66 1.61 -13.02 -13.71
C ILE A 66 2.54 -11.87 -14.08
N ILE A 67 3.19 -11.99 -15.25
CA ILE A 67 3.99 -10.94 -15.88
C ILE A 67 3.25 -10.47 -17.12
N GLU A 68 3.04 -9.15 -17.21
CA GLU A 68 2.32 -8.51 -18.32
C GLU A 68 3.16 -7.38 -18.90
N ALA A 69 3.16 -7.26 -20.24
CA ALA A 69 3.82 -6.17 -20.94
C ALA A 69 3.02 -5.74 -22.17
N ILE A 70 2.97 -4.45 -22.43
CA ILE A 70 2.49 -3.91 -23.70
C ILE A 70 3.71 -3.74 -24.60
N VAL A 71 3.68 -4.39 -25.75
CA VAL A 71 4.76 -4.28 -26.74
C VAL A 71 4.18 -3.72 -28.02
N THR A 72 4.82 -2.66 -28.53
CA THR A 72 4.41 -2.01 -29.78
C THR A 72 5.62 -1.80 -30.67
N ASP A 73 5.40 -1.91 -31.97
CA ASP A 73 6.40 -1.64 -32.99
C ASP A 73 5.77 -1.02 -34.23
N ASN A 74 6.60 -0.43 -35.09
CA ASN A 74 6.18 0.09 -36.39
C ASN A 74 6.06 -1.02 -37.44
N ASP A 75 6.63 -2.20 -37.20
CA ASP A 75 6.50 -3.42 -37.99
C ASP A 75 5.83 -4.53 -37.16
N ALA A 76 5.65 -5.70 -37.73
CA ALA A 76 5.07 -6.83 -37.03
C ALA A 76 6.05 -7.38 -35.98
N LEU A 77 5.55 -7.64 -34.78
CA LEU A 77 6.30 -8.35 -33.76
C LEU A 77 6.41 -9.83 -34.14
N LYS A 78 7.61 -10.38 -34.00
CA LYS A 78 7.91 -11.78 -34.23
C LYS A 78 7.69 -12.59 -32.98
N ASP A 79 8.37 -12.23 -31.90
CA ASP A 79 8.31 -12.92 -30.60
C ASP A 79 8.40 -11.93 -29.46
N VAL A 80 7.67 -12.20 -28.37
CA VAL A 80 7.84 -11.57 -27.07
C VAL A 80 8.09 -12.67 -26.06
N THR A 81 9.27 -12.66 -25.44
CA THR A 81 9.75 -13.74 -24.59
C THR A 81 10.03 -13.25 -23.20
N LEU A 82 9.51 -13.95 -22.21
CA LEU A 82 9.85 -13.78 -20.80
C LEU A 82 11.04 -14.69 -20.48
N PHE A 83 12.09 -14.12 -19.96
CA PHE A 83 13.21 -14.85 -19.37
C PHE A 83 13.10 -14.73 -17.85
N TYR A 84 13.04 -15.85 -17.16
CA TYR A 84 12.95 -15.85 -15.69
C TYR A 84 13.75 -16.97 -15.08
N ARG A 85 14.17 -16.77 -13.83
CA ARG A 85 14.85 -17.80 -13.01
C ARG A 85 14.52 -17.59 -11.56
N ALA A 86 14.53 -18.66 -10.77
CA ALA A 86 14.56 -18.50 -9.33
C ALA A 86 15.84 -17.74 -8.93
N LYS A 87 15.72 -16.82 -7.99
CA LYS A 87 16.87 -16.00 -7.54
C LYS A 87 17.99 -16.91 -7.03
N GLY A 88 19.20 -16.71 -7.58
CA GLY A 88 20.37 -17.55 -7.31
C GLY A 88 20.60 -18.69 -8.31
N GLU A 89 19.69 -18.96 -9.22
CA GLU A 89 19.94 -19.87 -10.35
C GLU A 89 20.84 -19.20 -11.39
N SER A 90 21.68 -20.01 -12.07
CA SER A 90 22.62 -19.48 -13.07
C SER A 90 21.99 -19.27 -14.46
N ASN A 91 20.93 -20.00 -14.80
CA ASN A 91 20.36 -20.01 -16.14
C ASN A 91 18.93 -19.50 -16.10
N PHE A 92 18.59 -18.62 -17.04
CA PHE A 92 17.21 -18.22 -17.28
C PHE A 92 16.45 -19.31 -18.05
N ARG A 93 15.20 -19.53 -17.68
CA ARG A 93 14.21 -20.21 -18.52
C ARG A 93 13.61 -19.16 -19.43
N ASN A 94 13.20 -19.54 -20.61
CA ASN A 94 12.61 -18.66 -21.61
C ASN A 94 11.28 -19.23 -22.08
N GLU A 95 10.25 -18.39 -22.00
CA GLU A 95 8.88 -18.76 -22.37
C GLU A 95 8.25 -17.66 -23.23
N LEU A 96 7.53 -18.05 -24.27
CA LEU A 96 6.80 -17.10 -25.11
C LEU A 96 5.60 -16.54 -24.35
N MET A 97 5.46 -15.23 -24.35
CA MET A 97 4.31 -14.54 -23.77
C MET A 97 3.12 -14.59 -24.72
N ASN A 98 1.95 -14.88 -24.20
CA ASN A 98 0.71 -14.95 -24.97
C ASN A 98 0.12 -13.54 -25.15
N LEU A 99 -0.28 -13.20 -26.36
CA LEU A 99 -0.99 -11.97 -26.64
C LEU A 99 -2.47 -12.10 -26.22
N GLU A 100 -2.87 -11.35 -25.21
CA GLU A 100 -4.26 -11.25 -24.74
C GLU A 100 -4.78 -9.83 -25.00
N VAL A 101 -5.68 -9.69 -25.96
CA VAL A 101 -6.30 -8.42 -26.40
C VAL A 101 -5.28 -7.37 -26.87
N ASN A 102 -4.48 -6.78 -25.97
CA ASN A 102 -3.45 -5.78 -26.28
C ASN A 102 -2.17 -5.95 -25.47
N ASP A 103 -2.13 -6.92 -24.54
CA ASP A 103 -1.04 -7.13 -23.61
C ASP A 103 -0.44 -8.52 -23.82
N TYR A 104 0.89 -8.62 -23.76
CA TYR A 104 1.59 -9.89 -23.70
C TYR A 104 1.63 -10.35 -22.25
N ARG A 105 1.20 -11.59 -22.02
CA ARG A 105 1.07 -12.15 -20.69
C ARG A 105 1.69 -13.52 -20.58
N PHE A 106 2.36 -13.78 -19.47
CA PHE A 106 2.80 -15.11 -19.06
C PHE A 106 2.56 -15.31 -17.57
N GLU A 107 2.12 -16.52 -17.20
CA GLU A 107 1.89 -16.93 -15.82
C GLU A 107 3.00 -17.90 -15.42
N ILE A 108 3.91 -17.45 -14.54
CA ILE A 108 4.95 -18.29 -13.97
C ILE A 108 4.29 -19.19 -12.91
N PRO A 109 4.38 -20.53 -13.06
CA PRO A 109 3.81 -21.47 -12.09
C PRO A 109 4.43 -21.29 -10.70
N SER A 110 3.65 -21.51 -9.65
CA SER A 110 4.12 -21.37 -8.27
C SER A 110 5.30 -22.27 -7.91
N GLU A 111 5.42 -23.42 -8.55
CA GLU A 111 6.53 -24.37 -8.38
C GLU A 111 7.87 -23.86 -8.95
N ASP A 112 7.83 -22.90 -9.86
CA ASP A 112 9.01 -22.29 -10.46
C ASP A 112 9.49 -21.06 -9.67
N ILE A 113 8.72 -20.63 -8.66
CA ILE A 113 9.04 -19.51 -7.82
C ILE A 113 9.94 -19.96 -6.66
N GLY A 114 11.19 -19.52 -6.67
CA GLY A 114 12.13 -19.82 -5.60
C GLY A 114 11.77 -19.06 -4.31
N VAL A 115 12.09 -19.67 -3.17
CA VAL A 115 11.90 -19.06 -1.83
C VAL A 115 12.67 -17.75 -1.60
N GLU A 116 13.59 -17.42 -2.47
CA GLU A 116 14.31 -16.14 -2.48
C GLU A 116 13.71 -15.13 -3.45
N GLY A 117 12.70 -15.55 -4.21
CA GLY A 117 12.06 -14.76 -5.25
C GLY A 117 12.50 -15.15 -6.65
N ILE A 118 12.17 -14.30 -7.60
CA ILE A 118 12.41 -14.48 -9.03
C ILE A 118 13.22 -13.30 -9.58
N GLU A 119 14.07 -13.61 -10.53
CA GLU A 119 14.72 -12.65 -11.42
C GLU A 119 14.18 -12.85 -12.82
N TYR A 120 13.85 -11.75 -13.54
CA TYR A 120 13.29 -11.84 -14.87
C TYR A 120 13.62 -10.61 -15.71
N TYR A 121 13.54 -10.80 -17.03
CA TYR A 121 13.53 -9.74 -18.03
C TYR A 121 12.66 -10.14 -19.23
N ILE A 122 12.27 -9.17 -20.04
CA ILE A 122 11.44 -9.40 -21.21
C ILE A 122 12.23 -8.97 -22.45
N GLU A 123 12.24 -9.82 -23.49
CA GLU A 123 12.76 -9.53 -24.81
C GLU A 123 11.59 -9.42 -25.80
N ALA A 124 11.63 -8.42 -26.66
CA ALA A 124 10.74 -8.33 -27.82
C ALA A 124 11.57 -8.28 -29.09
N VAL A 125 11.16 -9.03 -30.09
CA VAL A 125 11.82 -9.12 -31.42
C VAL A 125 10.78 -8.82 -32.48
N ASP A 126 11.10 -7.93 -33.40
CA ASP A 126 10.29 -7.64 -34.59
C ASP A 126 10.57 -8.60 -35.76
N SER A 127 9.85 -8.43 -36.86
CA SER A 127 10.03 -9.24 -38.07
C SER A 127 11.33 -8.94 -38.84
N SER A 128 12.02 -7.86 -38.50
CA SER A 128 13.31 -7.45 -39.04
C SER A 128 14.51 -7.84 -38.16
N ASP A 129 14.24 -8.62 -37.06
CA ASP A 129 15.19 -9.08 -36.05
C ASP A 129 15.79 -7.95 -35.19
N ASN A 130 15.16 -6.75 -35.11
CA ASN A 130 15.52 -5.76 -34.12
C ASN A 130 14.99 -6.20 -32.74
N ARG A 131 15.77 -5.95 -31.68
CA ARG A 131 15.50 -6.46 -30.32
C ARG A 131 15.42 -5.33 -29.32
N ALA A 132 14.45 -5.41 -28.44
CA ALA A 132 14.33 -4.57 -27.26
C ALA A 132 14.24 -5.41 -25.98
N TYR A 133 14.69 -4.85 -24.88
CA TYR A 133 14.70 -5.51 -23.58
C TYR A 133 14.15 -4.59 -22.49
N VAL A 134 13.56 -5.18 -21.47
CA VAL A 134 13.30 -4.50 -20.21
C VAL A 134 13.70 -5.42 -19.05
N PRO A 135 14.64 -4.97 -18.18
CA PRO A 135 15.37 -3.67 -18.21
C PRO A 135 16.22 -3.51 -19.47
N GLU A 136 16.41 -2.27 -19.92
CA GLU A 136 17.09 -1.97 -21.20
C GLU A 136 18.60 -2.26 -21.20
N ILE A 137 19.24 -2.27 -20.02
CA ILE A 137 20.71 -2.36 -19.89
C ILE A 137 21.08 -3.70 -19.26
N ASP A 138 21.83 -4.49 -20.03
CA ASP A 138 22.38 -5.79 -19.62
C ASP A 138 21.37 -6.62 -18.80
N PRO A 139 20.21 -6.99 -19.39
CA PRO A 139 19.08 -7.59 -18.67
C PRO A 139 19.44 -8.93 -18.01
N GLU A 140 20.41 -9.67 -18.51
CA GLU A 140 20.90 -10.91 -17.92
C GLU A 140 21.68 -10.65 -16.61
N ASP A 141 22.44 -9.56 -16.57
CA ASP A 141 23.25 -9.19 -15.40
C ASP A 141 22.46 -8.35 -14.40
N TYR A 142 21.47 -7.59 -14.85
CA TYR A 142 20.63 -6.71 -14.05
C TYR A 142 19.12 -6.94 -14.27
N PRO A 143 18.62 -8.16 -14.07
CA PRO A 143 17.21 -8.46 -14.25
C PRO A 143 16.33 -7.75 -13.20
N TYR A 144 15.04 -7.64 -13.49
CA TYR A 144 14.06 -7.28 -12.47
C TYR A 144 14.02 -8.33 -11.37
N GLN A 145 13.91 -7.88 -10.13
CA GLN A 145 13.85 -8.75 -8.96
C GLN A 145 12.49 -8.68 -8.30
N ILE A 146 11.93 -9.84 -8.01
CA ILE A 146 10.67 -10.02 -7.28
C ILE A 146 10.99 -10.72 -5.97
N SER A 147 10.60 -10.10 -4.86
CA SER A 147 10.76 -10.70 -3.53
C SER A 147 9.66 -11.72 -3.29
N TYR A 148 10.04 -12.90 -2.77
CA TYR A 148 9.11 -13.92 -2.31
C TYR A 148 8.66 -13.60 -0.89
N VAL A 149 7.35 -13.67 -0.68
CA VAL A 149 6.75 -13.55 0.65
C VAL A 149 6.22 -14.93 1.02
N SER A 150 6.87 -15.55 2.01
CA SER A 150 6.42 -16.85 2.52
C SER A 150 5.13 -16.68 3.31
N LEU A 151 4.17 -17.55 3.05
CA LEU A 151 2.93 -17.68 3.81
C LEU A 151 3.12 -18.54 5.07
N SER A 152 4.23 -19.21 5.19
CA SER A 152 4.58 -20.03 6.37
C SER A 152 5.22 -19.16 7.45
N GLY A 153 4.42 -18.31 8.08
CA GLY A 153 4.79 -17.64 9.29
C GLY A 153 4.40 -16.20 9.56
N PRO A 154 3.37 -15.59 9.00
CA PRO A 154 2.81 -14.43 9.69
C PRO A 154 2.16 -14.94 10.98
N SER A 155 2.57 -14.39 12.10
CA SER A 155 1.83 -14.62 13.35
C SER A 155 0.52 -13.87 13.27
N ALA A 156 -0.57 -14.51 13.68
CA ALA A 156 -1.84 -13.83 13.85
C ALA A 156 -1.65 -12.53 14.67
N PRO A 157 -2.44 -11.46 14.41
CA PRO A 157 -2.29 -10.20 15.11
C PRO A 157 -2.31 -10.35 16.63
N ASP A 158 -1.35 -9.73 17.31
CA ASP A 158 -1.31 -9.64 18.77
C ASP A 158 -2.29 -8.58 19.24
N VAL A 159 -3.14 -8.95 20.19
CA VAL A 159 -4.18 -8.09 20.75
C VAL A 159 -3.94 -7.85 22.23
N LEU A 160 -3.96 -6.61 22.65
CA LEU A 160 -3.79 -6.24 24.05
C LEU A 160 -4.89 -5.28 24.50
N LEU A 161 -5.70 -5.69 25.48
CA LEU A 161 -6.63 -4.78 26.16
C LEU A 161 -5.82 -3.79 27.02
N LEU A 162 -5.96 -2.51 26.73
CA LEU A 162 -5.25 -1.43 27.42
C LEU A 162 -6.09 -0.80 28.52
N ASN A 163 -7.38 -0.67 28.27
CA ASN A 163 -8.33 -0.09 29.20
C ASN A 163 -9.75 -0.64 28.94
N PRO A 164 -10.50 -1.05 29.93
CA PRO A 164 -10.07 -1.31 31.33
C PRO A 164 -9.12 -2.51 31.35
N GLU A 165 -8.26 -2.58 32.37
CA GLU A 165 -7.42 -3.77 32.50
C GLU A 165 -8.24 -4.99 32.90
N ASP A 166 -7.85 -6.15 32.40
CA ASP A 166 -8.48 -7.42 32.73
C ASP A 166 -8.49 -7.67 34.25
N GLY A 167 -9.67 -7.98 34.80
CA GLY A 167 -9.89 -8.16 36.21
C GLY A 167 -9.88 -6.87 37.02
N SER A 168 -9.80 -5.69 36.39
CA SER A 168 -9.74 -4.41 37.12
C SER A 168 -11.06 -4.04 37.78
N GLU A 169 -10.95 -3.36 38.92
CA GLU A 169 -12.07 -2.73 39.63
C GLU A 169 -12.04 -1.22 39.35
N ASN A 170 -13.08 -0.68 38.75
CA ASN A 170 -13.20 0.72 38.37
C ASN A 170 -14.39 1.34 39.13
N THR A 171 -14.33 2.64 39.40
CA THR A 171 -15.41 3.39 40.00
C THR A 171 -16.09 4.35 39.03
N ASP A 172 -15.50 4.54 37.86
CA ASP A 172 -16.07 5.33 36.78
C ASP A 172 -16.93 4.42 35.89
N GLY A 173 -18.24 4.63 35.90
CA GLY A 173 -19.17 3.90 35.07
C GLY A 173 -19.01 4.19 33.57
N HIS A 174 -18.44 5.35 33.21
CA HIS A 174 -18.19 5.70 31.81
C HIS A 174 -16.81 5.18 31.33
N GLN A 175 -16.66 3.86 31.42
CA GLN A 175 -15.37 3.21 31.13
C GLN A 175 -15.11 3.10 29.64
N LEU A 176 -14.11 3.83 29.17
CA LEU A 176 -13.60 3.71 27.80
C LEU A 176 -12.90 2.36 27.61
N ILE A 177 -13.22 1.63 26.56
CA ILE A 177 -12.52 0.40 26.17
C ILE A 177 -11.48 0.74 25.11
N ILE A 178 -10.23 0.35 25.34
CA ILE A 178 -9.11 0.55 24.40
C ILE A 178 -8.37 -0.75 24.21
N VAL A 179 -8.25 -1.16 22.96
CA VAL A 179 -7.49 -2.34 22.53
C VAL A 179 -6.35 -1.89 21.63
N SER A 180 -5.15 -2.37 21.91
CA SER A 180 -3.99 -2.18 21.03
C SER A 180 -3.80 -3.41 20.17
N LEU A 181 -3.56 -3.17 18.90
CA LEU A 181 -3.21 -4.18 17.92
C LEU A 181 -1.71 -4.09 17.62
N TYR A 182 -1.12 -5.20 17.36
CA TYR A 182 0.23 -5.31 16.84
C TYR A 182 0.31 -6.48 15.87
N ASP A 183 0.74 -6.20 14.68
CA ASP A 183 1.09 -7.19 13.69
C ASP A 183 2.51 -6.93 13.20
N GLU A 184 3.30 -7.98 13.03
CA GLU A 184 4.70 -7.84 12.63
C GLU A 184 4.83 -7.40 11.16
N GLU A 185 3.89 -7.82 10.33
CA GLU A 185 3.82 -7.48 8.90
C GLU A 185 3.02 -6.20 8.63
N ASP A 186 2.34 -5.64 9.63
CA ASP A 186 1.43 -4.49 9.49
C ASP A 186 0.28 -4.75 8.47
N ASP A 187 -0.23 -5.98 8.41
CA ASP A 187 -1.24 -6.40 7.43
C ASP A 187 -2.60 -6.80 8.06
N ILE A 188 -2.97 -6.19 9.16
CA ILE A 188 -4.24 -6.38 9.85
C ILE A 188 -5.44 -6.21 8.91
N ASP A 189 -6.34 -7.20 8.87
CA ASP A 189 -7.64 -7.08 8.21
C ASP A 189 -8.63 -6.31 9.10
N VAL A 190 -8.64 -4.99 8.96
CA VAL A 190 -9.54 -4.10 9.71
C VAL A 190 -11.02 -4.50 9.56
N ALA A 191 -11.40 -5.14 8.44
CA ALA A 191 -12.77 -5.58 8.23
C ALA A 191 -13.13 -6.86 9.01
N SER A 192 -12.14 -7.56 9.56
CA SER A 192 -12.33 -8.74 10.40
C SER A 192 -12.61 -8.40 11.86
N ILE A 193 -12.34 -7.16 12.28
CA ILE A 193 -12.45 -6.73 13.66
C ILE A 193 -13.90 -6.82 14.15
N LYS A 194 -14.08 -7.50 15.27
CA LYS A 194 -15.36 -7.62 15.96
C LYS A 194 -15.16 -7.49 17.47
N MET A 195 -16.01 -6.68 18.13
CA MET A 195 -16.03 -6.55 19.59
C MET A 195 -17.44 -6.78 20.13
N GLU A 196 -17.51 -7.58 21.17
CA GLU A 196 -18.73 -7.77 21.95
C GLU A 196 -18.49 -7.30 23.40
N VAL A 197 -19.41 -6.52 23.94
CA VAL A 197 -19.40 -6.08 25.34
C VAL A 197 -20.69 -6.59 25.98
N ASP A 198 -20.55 -7.39 27.05
CA ASP A 198 -21.65 -8.09 27.72
C ASP A 198 -22.55 -8.89 26.78
N GLY A 199 -21.94 -9.47 25.73
CA GLY A 199 -22.63 -10.23 24.70
C GLY A 199 -23.38 -9.39 23.66
N VAL A 200 -23.27 -8.07 23.71
CA VAL A 200 -23.81 -7.16 22.70
C VAL A 200 -22.70 -6.81 21.71
N ASP A 201 -22.96 -6.97 20.42
CA ASP A 201 -22.04 -6.57 19.36
C ASP A 201 -21.97 -5.04 19.28
N VAL A 202 -20.79 -4.48 19.54
CA VAL A 202 -20.51 -3.04 19.53
C VAL A 202 -19.57 -2.64 18.39
N THR A 203 -19.35 -3.54 17.43
CA THR A 203 -18.40 -3.35 16.33
C THR A 203 -18.65 -2.08 15.53
N ASP A 204 -19.91 -1.72 15.29
CA ASP A 204 -20.29 -0.51 14.56
C ASP A 204 -19.95 0.80 15.30
N GLY A 205 -19.70 0.72 16.62
CA GLY A 205 -19.34 1.85 17.48
C GLY A 205 -17.84 1.99 17.73
N LEU A 206 -17.00 1.18 17.07
CA LEU A 206 -15.55 1.23 17.25
C LEU A 206 -14.93 2.38 16.46
N GLU A 207 -14.05 3.13 17.11
CA GLU A 207 -13.11 4.00 16.44
C GLU A 207 -11.81 3.24 16.21
N ILE A 208 -11.51 2.92 14.94
CA ILE A 208 -10.36 2.10 14.55
C ILE A 208 -9.27 3.02 13.98
N ASN A 209 -8.16 3.10 14.68
CA ASN A 209 -6.93 3.76 14.24
C ASN A 209 -5.82 2.72 14.17
N GLN A 210 -5.23 2.51 13.02
CA GLN A 210 -4.17 1.54 12.68
C GLN A 210 -3.74 0.50 13.74
N ASP A 211 -3.30 0.95 14.93
CA ASP A 211 -2.79 0.10 16.01
C ASP A 211 -3.66 0.18 17.28
N LEU A 212 -4.75 0.95 17.23
CA LEU A 212 -5.60 1.25 18.38
C LEU A 212 -7.07 1.22 17.99
N ILE A 213 -7.83 0.49 18.79
CA ILE A 213 -9.27 0.45 18.70
C ILE A 213 -9.82 1.02 19.99
N SER A 214 -10.77 1.94 19.88
CA SER A 214 -11.47 2.49 21.03
C SER A 214 -12.97 2.36 20.88
N TYR A 215 -13.62 2.08 22.00
CA TYR A 215 -15.08 2.08 22.13
C TYR A 215 -15.48 2.96 23.30
N VAL A 216 -16.32 3.95 23.00
CA VAL A 216 -16.93 4.82 24.01
C VAL A 216 -18.36 4.36 24.24
N PRO A 217 -18.72 3.84 25.42
CA PRO A 217 -20.08 3.43 25.69
C PRO A 217 -21.03 4.63 25.66
N SER A 218 -22.20 4.46 25.08
CA SER A 218 -23.22 5.51 25.00
C SER A 218 -23.90 5.80 26.37
N THR A 219 -23.81 4.84 27.30
CA THR A 219 -24.33 4.91 28.65
C THR A 219 -23.31 4.31 29.61
N ASP A 220 -23.33 4.76 30.85
CA ASP A 220 -22.47 4.21 31.90
C ASP A 220 -22.77 2.72 32.12
N PHE A 221 -21.73 1.93 32.34
CA PHE A 221 -21.85 0.55 32.78
C PHE A 221 -22.51 0.48 34.15
N ALA A 222 -23.36 -0.52 34.37
CA ALA A 222 -23.97 -0.78 35.64
C ALA A 222 -22.92 -1.23 36.71
N LEU A 223 -23.27 -1.17 37.97
CA LEU A 223 -22.43 -1.79 38.98
C LEU A 223 -22.39 -3.31 38.78
N GLY A 224 -21.21 -3.90 38.81
CA GLY A 224 -21.04 -5.34 38.65
C GLY A 224 -19.89 -5.74 37.71
N SER A 225 -19.96 -6.98 37.24
CA SER A 225 -18.99 -7.56 36.32
C SER A 225 -19.41 -7.33 34.87
N HIS A 226 -18.47 -6.92 34.05
CA HIS A 226 -18.63 -6.72 32.59
C HIS A 226 -17.61 -7.54 31.84
N SER A 227 -17.98 -8.00 30.63
CA SER A 227 -17.15 -8.84 29.79
C SER A 227 -16.90 -8.20 28.42
N ILE A 228 -15.69 -8.33 27.91
CA ILE A 228 -15.30 -7.89 26.58
C ILE A 228 -14.81 -9.11 25.82
N LYS A 229 -15.30 -9.31 24.59
CA LYS A 229 -14.74 -10.29 23.65
C LYS A 229 -14.28 -9.58 22.39
N PHE A 230 -13.15 -9.99 21.89
CA PHE A 230 -12.53 -9.37 20.72
C PHE A 230 -12.04 -10.43 19.74
N PHE A 231 -12.23 -10.18 18.45
CA PHE A 231 -11.88 -11.06 17.35
C PHE A 231 -11.22 -10.24 16.26
N ILE A 232 -10.16 -10.77 15.66
CA ILE A 232 -9.40 -10.13 14.59
C ILE A 232 -8.63 -11.19 13.79
N SER A 233 -8.38 -10.91 12.51
CA SER A 233 -7.46 -11.65 11.65
C SER A 233 -6.60 -10.69 10.83
N ASP A 234 -5.50 -11.19 10.31
CA ASP A 234 -4.73 -10.51 9.29
C ASP A 234 -5.39 -10.64 7.89
N LEU A 235 -4.79 -10.00 6.88
CA LEU A 235 -5.24 -10.10 5.49
C LEU A 235 -5.08 -11.51 4.91
N MET A 236 -4.25 -12.34 5.53
CA MET A 236 -4.02 -13.74 5.15
C MET A 236 -4.99 -14.70 5.82
N LYS A 237 -5.90 -14.17 6.68
CA LYS A 237 -6.90 -14.93 7.43
C LYS A 237 -6.34 -15.77 8.58
N ASN A 238 -5.15 -15.43 9.09
CA ASN A 238 -4.71 -15.97 10.36
C ASN A 238 -5.50 -15.27 11.47
N GLU A 239 -6.32 -16.04 12.19
CA GLU A 239 -7.17 -15.54 13.25
C GLU A 239 -6.40 -15.51 14.57
N SER A 240 -6.45 -14.39 15.29
CA SER A 240 -6.04 -14.36 16.69
C SER A 240 -6.95 -15.26 17.52
N PRO A 241 -6.41 -15.97 18.53
CA PRO A 241 -7.27 -16.67 19.47
C PRO A 241 -8.32 -15.69 20.04
N PRO A 242 -9.59 -16.12 20.17
CA PRO A 242 -10.63 -15.25 20.73
C PRO A 242 -10.21 -14.71 22.10
N MET A 243 -10.08 -13.40 22.21
CA MET A 243 -9.70 -12.73 23.45
C MET A 243 -10.95 -12.46 24.28
N SER A 244 -10.88 -12.75 25.58
CA SER A 244 -11.96 -12.49 26.51
C SER A 244 -11.39 -11.87 27.79
N TRP A 245 -11.90 -10.72 28.17
CA TRP A 245 -11.50 -9.98 29.34
C TRP A 245 -12.71 -9.63 30.20
N THR A 246 -12.47 -9.36 31.47
CA THR A 246 -13.50 -8.94 32.44
C THR A 246 -13.04 -7.72 33.19
N PHE A 247 -13.98 -6.87 33.58
CA PHE A 247 -13.74 -5.76 34.52
C PHE A 247 -14.95 -5.55 35.40
N PHE A 248 -14.79 -4.80 36.50
CA PHE A 248 -15.83 -4.56 37.48
C PHE A 248 -16.04 -3.06 37.65
N ILE A 249 -17.32 -2.64 37.74
CA ILE A 249 -17.72 -1.32 38.19
C ILE A 249 -18.21 -1.42 39.61
N LYS A 250 -17.60 -0.66 40.51
CA LYS A 250 -17.92 -0.62 41.95
C LYS A 250 -18.28 0.79 42.38
N GLU A 251 -19.09 0.90 43.44
CA GLU A 251 -19.36 2.19 44.07
C GLU A 251 -18.04 2.82 44.60
N GLU A 252 -17.94 4.15 44.50
CA GLU A 252 -16.80 4.91 45.00
C GLU A 252 -16.85 4.91 46.55
N ALA A 253 -16.17 3.97 47.17
CA ALA A 253 -15.96 4.00 48.60
C ALA A 253 -14.99 5.16 48.93
N GLU A 254 -15.45 6.14 49.72
CA GLU A 254 -14.68 7.32 50.12
C GLU A 254 -13.37 6.96 50.83
N LEU A 255 -12.26 6.94 50.09
CA LEU A 255 -10.92 7.06 50.66
C LEU A 255 -10.07 7.91 49.72
N LYS A 256 -10.14 9.23 49.88
CA LYS A 256 -9.20 10.18 49.27
C LYS A 256 -7.81 10.07 49.90
N VAL A 257 -7.11 8.98 49.68
CA VAL A 257 -5.67 8.94 49.89
C VAL A 257 -5.02 9.51 48.62
N LYS A 258 -4.22 10.57 48.73
CA LYS A 258 -3.37 11.06 47.62
C LYS A 258 -2.37 9.95 47.27
N LYS A 259 -2.74 9.12 46.32
CA LYS A 259 -1.84 8.08 45.80
C LYS A 259 -0.67 8.72 45.04
N PRO A 260 0.56 8.20 45.19
CA PRO A 260 1.69 8.66 44.35
C PRO A 260 1.38 8.55 42.86
N PHE A 261 2.00 9.41 42.02
CA PHE A 261 1.74 9.45 40.57
C PHE A 261 1.79 8.08 39.87
N LEU A 262 2.61 7.15 40.37
CA LEU A 262 2.75 5.80 39.80
C LEU A 262 1.89 4.72 40.48
N ALA A 263 1.13 5.05 41.54
CA ALA A 263 0.44 4.04 42.33
C ALA A 263 -0.63 3.24 41.56
N ASP A 264 -1.24 3.84 40.53
CA ASP A 264 -2.27 3.20 39.69
C ASP A 264 -1.74 2.96 38.27
N ALA A 265 -0.44 3.08 38.07
CA ALA A 265 0.20 2.83 36.77
C ALA A 265 0.53 1.35 36.63
N LYS A 266 0.21 0.80 35.47
CA LYS A 266 0.47 -0.59 35.15
C LYS A 266 1.47 -0.66 33.98
N ILE A 267 2.50 -1.48 34.17
CA ILE A 267 3.57 -1.67 33.19
C ILE A 267 3.53 -3.14 32.76
N LYS A 268 3.36 -3.36 31.45
CA LYS A 268 3.49 -4.69 30.83
C LYS A 268 4.73 -4.69 29.93
N GLY A 269 5.46 -5.79 29.95
CA GLY A 269 6.60 -6.02 29.06
C GLY A 269 6.45 -7.34 28.34
N VAL A 270 6.73 -7.32 27.03
CA VAL A 270 6.84 -8.53 26.20
C VAL A 270 8.23 -8.54 25.62
N ILE A 271 8.90 -9.66 25.71
CA ILE A 271 10.20 -9.92 25.09
C ILE A 271 10.04 -11.15 24.22
N ASN A 272 10.23 -10.98 22.90
CA ASN A 272 10.23 -12.07 21.95
C ASN A 272 11.63 -12.21 21.35
N TYR A 273 12.01 -13.40 21.04
CA TYR A 273 13.22 -13.72 20.31
C TYR A 273 12.88 -14.76 19.24
N GLU A 274 12.98 -14.36 17.99
CA GLU A 274 12.83 -15.22 16.83
C GLU A 274 14.24 -15.47 16.26
N SER A 275 14.50 -16.71 15.88
CA SER A 275 15.77 -17.13 15.28
C SER A 275 15.47 -18.05 14.12
N GLU A 276 15.83 -17.63 12.93
CA GLU A 276 15.72 -18.40 11.69
C GLU A 276 17.11 -18.85 11.26
N PHE A 277 17.22 -20.12 10.90
CA PHE A 277 18.47 -20.71 10.40
C PHE A 277 18.20 -21.35 9.05
N ASP A 278 18.91 -20.90 8.05
CA ASP A 278 18.89 -21.45 6.70
C ASP A 278 20.08 -22.39 6.48
N ALA A 279 19.80 -23.59 6.06
CA ALA A 279 20.82 -24.56 5.65
C ALA A 279 20.81 -24.71 4.12
N PHE A 280 21.87 -24.28 3.47
CA PHE A 280 22.03 -24.41 2.03
C PHE A 280 22.86 -25.64 1.69
N SER A 281 22.39 -26.45 0.74
CA SER A 281 23.15 -27.58 0.21
C SER A 281 23.15 -27.53 -1.32
N GLY A 282 24.34 -27.66 -1.94
CA GLY A 282 24.47 -27.64 -3.40
C GLY A 282 25.77 -27.02 -3.89
N LYS A 283 25.96 -27.04 -5.22
CA LYS A 283 27.20 -26.50 -5.83
C LYS A 283 27.22 -24.97 -5.94
N ASN A 284 26.06 -24.34 -5.97
CA ASN A 284 25.89 -22.90 -6.09
C ASN A 284 25.19 -22.40 -4.82
N GLN A 285 25.94 -22.11 -3.78
CA GLN A 285 25.38 -21.48 -2.60
C GLN A 285 25.34 -19.97 -2.83
N PRO A 286 24.26 -19.29 -2.44
CA PRO A 286 24.17 -17.83 -2.56
C PRO A 286 25.24 -17.19 -1.64
N GLU A 287 26.21 -16.51 -2.26
CA GLU A 287 27.35 -15.91 -1.54
C GLU A 287 26.95 -14.79 -0.58
N ASN A 288 25.77 -14.19 -0.76
CA ASN A 288 25.35 -12.99 -0.03
C ASN A 288 24.11 -13.20 0.85
N ARG A 289 23.64 -14.43 1.03
CA ARG A 289 22.52 -14.72 1.93
C ARG A 289 23.05 -15.12 3.29
N PRO A 290 22.65 -14.43 4.37
CA PRO A 290 23.02 -14.86 5.71
C PRO A 290 22.40 -16.22 6.01
N SER A 291 23.17 -17.08 6.69
CA SER A 291 22.72 -18.40 7.13
C SER A 291 21.78 -18.35 8.32
N ASP A 292 21.57 -17.19 8.88
CA ASP A 292 20.71 -16.98 10.04
C ASP A 292 20.14 -15.57 10.07
N THR A 293 18.98 -15.45 10.67
CA THR A 293 18.36 -14.16 11.01
C THR A 293 17.92 -14.20 12.47
N GLN A 294 18.32 -13.19 13.25
CA GLN A 294 18.00 -13.05 14.66
C GLN A 294 17.12 -11.81 14.85
N LYS A 295 15.90 -11.99 15.37
CA LYS A 295 14.94 -10.90 15.57
C LYS A 295 14.56 -10.77 17.06
N PRO A 296 15.46 -10.26 17.93
CA PRO A 296 15.08 -9.90 19.28
C PRO A 296 14.12 -8.71 19.26
N SER A 297 13.02 -8.80 20.00
CA SER A 297 12.08 -7.71 20.16
C SER A 297 11.70 -7.47 21.62
N VAL A 298 11.44 -6.22 21.94
CA VAL A 298 11.00 -5.79 23.27
C VAL A 298 9.86 -4.79 23.09
N LYS A 299 8.75 -5.03 23.76
CA LYS A 299 7.61 -4.09 23.83
C LYS A 299 7.31 -3.80 25.29
N LEU A 300 7.30 -2.54 25.67
CA LEU A 300 6.90 -2.05 26.99
C LEU A 300 5.67 -1.17 26.85
N THR A 301 4.64 -1.44 27.63
CA THR A 301 3.42 -0.64 27.65
C THR A 301 3.19 -0.14 29.07
N PHE A 302 3.02 1.16 29.18
CA PHE A 302 2.63 1.86 30.39
C PHE A 302 1.19 2.36 30.23
N ASN A 303 0.33 2.05 31.19
CA ASN A 303 -1.05 2.52 31.19
C ASN A 303 -1.40 3.13 32.55
N LYS A 304 -2.01 4.30 32.53
CA LYS A 304 -2.54 4.99 33.69
C LYS A 304 -3.75 5.83 33.34
N LYS A 305 -4.94 5.41 33.73
CA LYS A 305 -6.22 6.07 33.39
C LYS A 305 -6.29 6.37 31.89
N ASN A 306 -6.32 7.65 31.51
CA ASN A 306 -6.45 8.14 30.15
C ASN A 306 -5.08 8.39 29.48
N LEU A 307 -3.98 7.90 30.04
CA LEU A 307 -2.64 8.04 29.49
C LEU A 307 -2.04 6.67 29.20
N MET A 308 -1.69 6.44 27.98
CA MET A 308 -0.95 5.27 27.53
C MET A 308 0.40 5.69 26.96
N ALA A 309 1.43 4.91 27.26
CA ALA A 309 2.71 5.03 26.58
C ALA A 309 3.21 3.63 26.19
N THR A 310 3.71 3.51 24.98
CA THR A 310 4.28 2.25 24.47
C THR A 310 5.65 2.52 23.88
N VAL A 311 6.59 1.60 24.11
CA VAL A 311 7.90 1.56 23.46
C VAL A 311 8.11 0.17 22.90
N GLY A 312 8.46 0.08 21.62
CA GLY A 312 8.77 -1.17 20.93
C GLY A 312 10.08 -1.08 20.19
N ILE A 313 10.88 -2.13 20.25
CA ILE A 313 12.15 -2.25 19.53
C ILE A 313 12.17 -3.65 18.91
N VAL A 314 12.41 -3.72 17.62
CA VAL A 314 12.68 -4.96 16.89
C VAL A 314 14.03 -4.78 16.21
N LEU A 315 14.96 -5.69 16.47
CA LEU A 315 16.25 -5.69 15.81
C LEU A 315 16.29 -6.84 14.80
N ASN A 316 16.98 -6.63 13.70
CA ASN A 316 17.27 -7.66 12.72
C ASN A 316 18.78 -7.79 12.63
N LYS A 317 19.33 -8.92 13.06
CA LYS A 317 20.76 -9.17 13.17
C LYS A 317 21.11 -10.56 12.66
N HIS A 318 22.37 -10.74 12.36
CA HIS A 318 22.95 -12.02 11.96
C HIS A 318 24.09 -12.35 12.91
N PHE A 319 24.34 -13.64 13.16
CA PHE A 319 25.52 -14.07 13.92
C PHE A 319 26.80 -13.78 13.14
N ASP A 320 26.74 -13.88 11.80
CA ASP A 320 27.87 -13.50 10.96
C ASP A 320 28.04 -11.97 10.92
N PRO A 321 29.16 -11.42 11.39
CA PRO A 321 29.45 -10.00 11.30
C PRO A 321 29.45 -9.47 9.85
N ALA A 322 29.90 -10.28 8.88
CA ALA A 322 29.93 -9.88 7.48
C ALA A 322 28.53 -9.66 6.90
N ALA A 323 27.56 -10.48 7.28
CA ALA A 323 26.17 -10.29 6.89
C ALA A 323 25.58 -8.99 7.45
N ASN A 324 25.88 -8.64 8.70
CA ASN A 324 25.48 -7.35 9.28
C ASN A 324 26.12 -6.15 8.57
N ASP A 325 27.32 -6.31 8.00
CA ASP A 325 27.97 -5.25 7.21
C ASP A 325 27.30 -5.06 5.84
N VAL A 326 26.83 -6.13 5.21
CA VAL A 326 26.04 -6.06 3.97
C VAL A 326 24.72 -5.30 4.21
N ASP A 327 24.09 -5.49 5.37
CA ASP A 327 22.83 -4.80 5.71
C ASP A 327 22.98 -3.27 5.85
N LYS A 328 24.19 -2.75 6.08
CA LYS A 328 24.46 -1.31 6.08
C LYS A 328 24.21 -0.65 4.72
N ASN A 329 24.29 -1.44 3.64
CA ASN A 329 24.06 -0.97 2.27
C ASN A 329 22.59 -1.14 1.81
N ARG A 330 21.69 -1.42 2.75
CA ARG A 330 20.26 -1.59 2.51
C ARG A 330 19.42 -0.67 3.40
N GLN A 331 18.13 -0.54 3.08
CA GLN A 331 17.21 0.17 3.99
C GLN A 331 17.15 -0.59 5.32
N PRO A 332 17.20 0.11 6.47
CA PRO A 332 17.26 -0.54 7.77
C PRO A 332 16.05 -1.43 8.03
N LEU A 333 16.31 -2.64 8.49
CA LEU A 333 15.28 -3.58 8.94
C LEU A 333 14.95 -3.39 10.42
N ASP A 334 15.88 -2.85 11.21
CA ASP A 334 15.66 -2.52 12.61
C ASP A 334 14.51 -1.53 12.75
N ARG A 335 13.60 -1.79 13.69
CA ARG A 335 12.43 -0.95 13.97
C ARG A 335 12.47 -0.43 15.38
N PHE A 336 12.13 0.83 15.54
CA PHE A 336 11.99 1.49 16.83
C PHE A 336 10.70 2.30 16.83
N ARG A 337 9.84 2.07 17.81
CA ARG A 337 8.57 2.79 17.96
C ARG A 337 8.42 3.29 19.39
N PHE A 338 7.85 4.46 19.55
CA PHE A 338 7.27 4.88 20.80
C PHE A 338 5.97 5.62 20.54
N SER A 339 5.04 5.54 21.46
CA SER A 339 3.80 6.29 21.40
C SER A 339 3.37 6.76 22.78
N ILE A 340 2.74 7.92 22.82
CA ILE A 340 2.05 8.46 23.99
C ILE A 340 0.67 8.88 23.51
N ALA A 341 -0.37 8.33 24.12
CA ALA A 341 -1.74 8.57 23.73
C ALA A 341 -2.60 8.99 24.91
N THR A 342 -3.50 9.91 24.64
CA THR A 342 -4.63 10.31 25.47
C THR A 342 -5.89 10.25 24.60
N PRO A 343 -7.11 10.35 25.14
CA PRO A 343 -8.33 10.34 24.32
C PRO A 343 -8.43 11.44 23.27
N ILE A 344 -7.67 12.52 23.43
CA ILE A 344 -7.73 13.69 22.52
C ILE A 344 -6.54 13.74 21.59
N ILE A 345 -5.35 13.38 22.07
CA ILE A 345 -4.13 13.50 21.31
C ILE A 345 -3.25 12.26 21.48
N SER A 346 -2.72 11.75 20.37
CA SER A 346 -1.66 10.77 20.39
C SER A 346 -0.42 11.31 19.66
N PHE A 347 0.73 10.93 20.17
CA PHE A 347 2.02 11.22 19.57
C PHE A 347 2.79 9.92 19.43
N LYS A 348 3.21 9.65 18.21
CA LYS A 348 3.97 8.44 17.85
C LYS A 348 5.31 8.86 17.26
N GLY A 349 6.40 8.20 17.63
CA GLY A 349 7.73 8.45 17.09
C GLY A 349 8.44 7.16 16.73
N GLY A 350 9.32 7.23 15.74
CA GLY A 350 10.04 6.09 15.20
C GLY A 350 9.42 5.54 13.93
N ASP A 351 9.33 4.22 13.78
CA ASP A 351 8.84 3.56 12.58
C ASP A 351 7.33 3.30 12.67
N HIS A 352 6.57 3.93 11.79
CA HIS A 352 5.11 3.81 11.71
C HIS A 352 4.66 3.74 10.25
N ASN A 353 3.47 3.19 10.02
CA ASN A 353 2.82 3.12 8.70
C ASN A 353 1.54 3.98 8.69
N PRO A 354 1.65 5.32 8.69
CA PRO A 354 0.48 6.18 8.68
C PRO A 354 -0.32 6.02 7.39
N SER A 355 -1.64 6.22 7.48
CA SER A 355 -2.53 6.10 6.33
C SER A 355 -3.54 7.24 6.30
N PHE A 356 -3.68 7.89 5.15
CA PHE A 356 -4.66 8.94 4.92
C PHE A 356 -5.83 8.45 4.05
N SER A 357 -5.52 8.06 2.82
CA SER A 357 -6.49 7.53 1.89
C SER A 357 -5.83 6.56 0.88
N LYS A 358 -6.64 5.80 0.18
CA LYS A 358 -6.18 4.86 -0.86
C LYS A 358 -5.42 5.51 -2.01
N LEU A 359 -5.58 6.82 -2.21
CA LEU A 359 -4.92 7.56 -3.30
C LEU A 359 -3.78 8.47 -2.82
N THR A 360 -3.55 8.61 -1.51
CA THR A 360 -2.53 9.53 -0.99
C THR A 360 -1.43 8.76 -0.24
N LEU A 361 -1.56 8.61 1.07
CA LEU A 361 -0.60 7.90 1.92
C LEU A 361 -1.21 6.58 2.36
N LYS A 362 -0.57 5.47 1.97
CA LYS A 362 -0.96 4.12 2.39
C LYS A 362 0.20 3.15 2.19
N GLY A 363 0.49 2.36 3.23
CA GLY A 363 1.50 1.30 3.16
C GLY A 363 2.95 1.77 3.16
N ALA A 364 3.21 3.09 3.19
CA ALA A 364 4.57 3.61 3.29
C ALA A 364 5.03 3.59 4.75
N ARG A 365 6.16 2.94 5.00
CA ARG A 365 6.85 3.04 6.28
C ARG A 365 7.46 4.44 6.43
N VAL A 366 7.15 5.09 7.54
CA VAL A 366 7.69 6.41 7.89
C VAL A 366 8.49 6.30 9.18
N ARG A 367 9.76 6.62 9.12
CA ARG A 367 10.59 6.81 10.32
C ARG A 367 10.58 8.29 10.67
N GLY A 368 9.83 8.64 11.71
CA GLY A 368 9.61 10.04 12.07
C GLY A 368 8.61 10.19 13.19
N THR A 369 7.69 11.14 13.03
CA THR A 369 6.62 11.44 14.00
C THR A 369 5.27 11.42 13.32
N VAL A 370 4.29 10.86 14.03
CA VAL A 370 2.87 10.92 13.69
C VAL A 370 2.13 11.49 14.89
N THR A 371 1.32 12.51 14.67
CA THR A 371 0.50 13.12 15.70
C THR A 371 -0.95 13.05 15.27
N ASP A 372 -1.79 12.43 16.10
CA ASP A 372 -3.23 12.37 15.87
C ASP A 372 -3.95 13.26 16.89
N LEU A 373 -4.94 13.99 16.43
CA LEU A 373 -5.81 14.84 17.24
C LEU A 373 -7.26 14.45 16.97
N HIS A 374 -8.01 14.11 18.01
CA HIS A 374 -9.41 13.76 17.93
C HIS A 374 -10.25 14.67 18.84
N TYR A 375 -11.22 15.35 18.27
CA TYR A 375 -12.10 16.21 19.03
C TYR A 375 -13.47 16.36 18.38
N LYS A 376 -14.53 15.89 19.02
CA LYS A 376 -15.93 16.08 18.61
C LYS A 376 -16.20 15.80 17.12
N GLY A 377 -15.79 14.63 16.66
CA GLY A 377 -15.98 14.23 15.24
C GLY A 377 -14.96 14.81 14.26
N LEU A 378 -14.00 15.62 14.75
CA LEU A 378 -12.85 16.05 13.99
C LEU A 378 -11.64 15.17 14.32
N SER A 379 -11.06 14.55 13.31
CA SER A 379 -9.81 13.79 13.42
C SER A 379 -8.76 14.43 12.50
N THR A 380 -7.59 14.73 13.05
CA THR A 380 -6.48 15.28 12.27
C THR A 380 -5.22 14.47 12.54
N GLN A 381 -4.59 14.00 11.49
CA GLN A 381 -3.30 13.30 11.56
C GLN A 381 -2.23 14.12 10.85
N PHE A 382 -1.14 14.38 11.54
CA PHE A 382 0.06 15.02 11.00
C PHE A 382 1.20 14.00 10.96
N VAL A 383 1.90 13.95 9.84
CA VAL A 383 3.03 13.03 9.59
C VAL A 383 4.24 13.82 9.19
N TYR A 384 5.38 13.57 9.82
CA TYR A 384 6.67 14.13 9.46
C TYR A 384 7.79 13.10 9.66
N GLY A 385 8.61 12.86 8.65
CA GLY A 385 9.70 11.90 8.78
C GLY A 385 10.39 11.58 7.47
N ARG A 386 10.86 10.34 7.37
CA ARG A 386 11.56 9.81 6.19
C ARG A 386 10.97 8.46 5.79
N THR A 387 10.74 8.26 4.50
CA THR A 387 10.31 6.97 3.93
C THR A 387 11.50 6.12 3.44
N LYS A 388 12.64 6.77 3.17
CA LYS A 388 13.92 6.11 2.85
C LYS A 388 15.03 6.78 3.63
N GLN A 389 16.01 5.99 4.08
CA GLN A 389 17.28 6.52 4.60
C GLN A 389 18.28 6.64 3.46
N MET A 390 19.22 7.57 3.60
CA MET A 390 20.38 7.67 2.74
C MET A 390 21.19 6.37 2.82
N ILE A 391 21.59 5.89 1.65
CA ILE A 391 22.54 4.79 1.49
C ILE A 391 23.63 5.31 0.56
N SER A 392 24.87 5.24 1.01
CA SER A 392 26.02 5.61 0.18
C SER A 392 26.18 4.63 -0.98
N GLY A 393 26.37 5.15 -2.19
CA GLY A 393 26.78 4.34 -3.32
C GLY A 393 28.22 3.84 -3.13
N PHE A 394 28.55 2.73 -3.75
CA PHE A 394 29.94 2.23 -3.81
C PHE A 394 30.21 1.57 -5.17
N ALA A 395 31.47 1.62 -5.57
CA ALA A 395 31.96 0.86 -6.71
C ALA A 395 33.17 0.05 -6.24
N SER A 396 33.20 -1.23 -6.58
CA SER A 396 34.33 -2.12 -6.33
C SER A 396 34.79 -2.72 -7.64
N PHE A 397 36.08 -2.63 -7.90
CA PHE A 397 36.73 -3.18 -9.09
C PHE A 397 37.64 -4.33 -8.66
N SER A 398 37.38 -5.54 -9.17
CA SER A 398 38.22 -6.72 -8.91
C SER A 398 38.49 -7.43 -10.22
N GLY A 399 39.66 -7.16 -10.84
CA GLY A 399 40.01 -7.70 -12.14
C GLY A 399 39.08 -7.23 -13.25
N ASP A 400 38.47 -8.16 -13.99
CA ASP A 400 37.52 -7.87 -15.06
C ASP A 400 36.08 -7.66 -14.56
N SER A 401 35.82 -7.84 -13.27
CA SER A 401 34.49 -7.65 -12.69
C SER A 401 34.39 -6.32 -11.94
N SER A 402 33.33 -5.56 -12.23
CA SER A 402 32.97 -4.34 -11.51
C SER A 402 31.63 -4.55 -10.80
N VAL A 403 31.58 -4.32 -9.49
CA VAL A 403 30.34 -4.29 -8.72
C VAL A 403 30.03 -2.83 -8.41
N TYR A 404 28.87 -2.39 -8.85
CA TYR A 404 28.40 -1.02 -8.64
C TYR A 404 27.07 -1.02 -7.89
N ASN A 405 27.00 -0.25 -6.82
CA ASN A 405 25.75 0.00 -6.10
C ASN A 405 25.43 1.50 -6.15
N LYS A 406 24.33 1.84 -6.80
CA LYS A 406 23.81 3.20 -6.84
C LYS A 406 23.32 3.58 -5.45
N GLY A 407 23.81 4.66 -4.86
CA GLY A 407 23.32 5.16 -3.59
C GLY A 407 21.83 5.55 -3.64
N THR A 408 21.26 5.81 -2.50
CA THR A 408 19.86 6.23 -2.36
C THR A 408 19.80 7.53 -1.56
N PHE A 409 19.12 8.55 -2.08
CA PHE A 409 18.82 9.75 -1.32
C PHE A 409 17.94 9.45 -0.11
N SER A 410 18.12 10.21 0.95
CA SER A 410 17.14 10.25 2.03
C SER A 410 15.84 10.85 1.51
N ARG A 411 14.70 10.18 1.69
CA ARG A 411 13.40 10.65 1.22
C ARG A 411 12.56 11.15 2.38
N LYS A 412 12.32 12.45 2.41
CA LYS A 412 11.51 13.13 3.41
C LYS A 412 10.03 13.04 3.06
N ILE A 413 9.19 13.04 4.10
CA ILE A 413 7.73 13.08 3.97
C ILE A 413 7.16 14.07 4.97
N ILE A 414 6.20 14.87 4.52
CA ILE A 414 5.31 15.67 5.35
C ILE A 414 3.89 15.45 4.88
N GLY A 415 2.98 15.24 5.80
CA GLY A 415 1.59 14.99 5.46
C GLY A 415 0.62 15.48 6.52
N LEU A 416 -0.56 15.87 6.05
CA LEU A 416 -1.68 16.30 6.87
C LEU A 416 -2.96 15.66 6.34
N SER A 417 -3.70 15.00 7.22
CA SER A 417 -5.04 14.50 6.93
C SER A 417 -5.99 15.04 7.99
N THR A 418 -7.10 15.61 7.56
CA THR A 418 -8.15 16.09 8.46
C THR A 418 -9.46 15.51 7.99
N GLN A 419 -10.18 14.86 8.90
CA GLN A 419 -11.46 14.21 8.66
C GLN A 419 -12.50 14.77 9.62
N PHE A 420 -13.68 15.00 9.12
CA PHE A 420 -14.84 15.41 9.89
C PHE A 420 -15.95 14.39 9.75
N ASN A 421 -16.34 13.80 10.87
CA ASN A 421 -17.43 12.83 10.97
C ASN A 421 -18.67 13.52 11.55
N TYR A 422 -19.78 13.44 10.83
CA TYR A 422 -21.07 13.97 11.26
C TYR A 422 -22.03 12.83 11.55
N HIS A 423 -22.30 12.61 12.85
CA HIS A 423 -23.22 11.59 13.37
C HIS A 423 -23.02 10.18 12.79
N ASP A 424 -21.80 9.84 12.44
CA ASP A 424 -21.45 8.56 11.80
C ASP A 424 -22.24 8.26 10.50
N ILE A 425 -22.87 9.29 9.93
CA ILE A 425 -23.63 9.21 8.67
C ILE A 425 -22.76 9.70 7.51
N VAL A 426 -22.04 10.80 7.72
CA VAL A 426 -21.22 11.43 6.69
C VAL A 426 -19.84 11.74 7.28
N GLU A 427 -18.80 11.24 6.62
CA GLU A 427 -17.43 11.62 6.88
C GLU A 427 -16.86 12.29 5.63
N ILE A 428 -16.14 13.39 5.82
CA ILE A 428 -15.42 14.10 4.76
C ILE A 428 -14.01 14.34 5.24
N GLY A 429 -13.04 13.95 4.42
CA GLY A 429 -11.62 14.12 4.70
C GLY A 429 -10.90 14.89 3.62
N VAL A 430 -9.90 15.66 4.03
CA VAL A 430 -8.95 16.36 3.14
C VAL A 430 -7.54 15.92 3.51
N ASN A 431 -6.75 15.58 2.50
CA ASN A 431 -5.41 15.06 2.67
C ASN A 431 -4.42 15.89 1.85
N TYR A 432 -3.27 16.14 2.44
CA TYR A 432 -2.11 16.74 1.79
C TYR A 432 -0.88 15.91 2.10
N LEU A 433 -0.08 15.64 1.09
CA LEU A 433 1.14 14.86 1.20
C LEU A 433 2.22 15.46 0.32
N GLN A 434 3.40 15.66 0.86
CA GLN A 434 4.60 16.02 0.12
C GLN A 434 5.70 15.03 0.47
N VAL A 435 6.31 14.44 -0.55
CA VAL A 435 7.41 13.49 -0.45
C VAL A 435 8.52 13.94 -1.36
N GLU A 436 9.75 14.07 -0.84
CA GLU A 436 10.86 14.66 -1.58
C GLU A 436 12.19 14.03 -1.20
N ASP A 437 13.01 13.75 -2.20
CA ASP A 437 14.38 13.30 -2.00
C ASP A 437 15.28 14.46 -1.58
N ASP A 438 16.03 14.25 -0.53
CA ASP A 438 16.97 15.24 0.02
C ASP A 438 18.31 15.14 -0.72
N THR A 439 18.49 16.01 -1.70
CA THR A 439 19.68 16.04 -2.56
C THR A 439 20.98 16.35 -1.81
N THR A 440 20.89 16.88 -0.58
CA THR A 440 22.07 17.18 0.26
C THR A 440 22.62 15.95 1.00
N THR A 441 21.93 14.81 0.92
CA THR A 441 22.30 13.62 1.71
C THR A 441 23.32 12.71 1.02
N LEU A 442 23.54 12.85 -0.28
CA LEU A 442 24.63 12.17 -0.99
C LEU A 442 25.68 13.23 -1.35
N GLU A 443 26.86 13.10 -0.82
CA GLU A 443 27.99 14.01 -1.11
C GLU A 443 28.57 13.70 -2.49
N ASP A 444 28.94 14.76 -3.25
CA ASP A 444 29.55 14.65 -4.57
C ASP A 444 30.88 13.89 -4.57
N GLU A 445 31.55 13.77 -3.42
CA GLU A 445 32.85 13.10 -3.31
C GLU A 445 32.82 11.58 -3.54
N VAL A 446 31.68 10.94 -3.33
CA VAL A 446 31.51 9.50 -3.69
C VAL A 446 31.63 9.31 -5.21
N TYR A 447 31.47 10.37 -5.97
CA TYR A 447 31.53 10.40 -7.45
C TYR A 447 32.92 10.74 -8.02
N GLY A 448 33.82 11.28 -7.23
CA GLY A 448 35.12 11.79 -7.70
C GLY A 448 36.05 10.77 -8.36
N ASN A 449 35.79 9.48 -8.20
CA ASN A 449 36.59 8.40 -8.80
C ASN A 449 35.87 7.60 -9.90
N PHE A 450 34.73 8.07 -10.38
CA PHE A 450 33.93 7.40 -11.41
C PHE A 450 34.42 7.61 -12.85
N SER A 451 35.56 8.27 -13.06
CA SER A 451 36.15 8.41 -14.39
C SER A 451 36.51 7.08 -15.08
N ALA A 452 36.46 5.97 -14.36
CA ALA A 452 36.67 4.62 -14.90
C ALA A 452 35.35 3.89 -15.26
N ILE A 453 34.18 4.45 -14.94
CA ILE A 453 32.89 3.87 -15.31
C ILE A 453 32.53 4.41 -16.70
N PRO A 454 32.15 3.56 -17.67
CA PRO A 454 31.67 4.00 -18.97
C PRO A 454 30.54 5.00 -18.82
N ASP A 455 30.52 6.04 -19.66
CA ASP A 455 29.49 7.09 -19.63
C ASP A 455 28.05 6.54 -19.74
N SER A 456 27.86 5.39 -20.38
CA SER A 456 26.61 4.66 -20.45
C SER A 456 26.12 4.10 -19.11
N LEU A 457 27.01 3.84 -18.14
CA LEU A 457 26.71 3.38 -16.80
C LEU A 457 26.70 4.53 -15.77
N GLN A 458 27.12 5.72 -16.16
CA GLN A 458 26.99 6.94 -15.35
C GLN A 458 25.54 7.45 -15.35
N ASN A 459 24.59 6.56 -15.03
CA ASN A 459 23.20 6.97 -14.87
C ASN A 459 23.15 8.07 -13.80
N LYS A 460 22.82 9.28 -14.25
CA LYS A 460 22.60 10.44 -13.36
C LYS A 460 21.66 10.01 -12.23
N TYR A 461 22.00 10.41 -11.01
CA TYR A 461 21.06 10.25 -9.91
C TYR A 461 19.86 11.13 -10.19
N THR A 462 18.69 10.54 -10.09
CA THR A 462 17.45 11.27 -10.17
C THR A 462 16.89 11.40 -8.76
N ALA A 463 16.70 12.61 -8.31
CA ALA A 463 16.03 12.90 -7.07
C ALA A 463 14.59 13.32 -7.35
N GLN A 464 13.64 12.74 -6.66
CA GLN A 464 12.22 12.87 -6.95
C GLN A 464 11.52 13.76 -5.93
N SER A 465 10.53 14.52 -6.40
CA SER A 465 9.59 15.25 -5.55
C SER A 465 8.16 14.98 -5.98
N ASN A 466 7.28 14.74 -5.02
CA ASN A 466 5.89 14.43 -5.28
C ASN A 466 4.98 15.12 -4.27
N THR A 467 4.00 15.85 -4.76
CA THR A 467 2.95 16.47 -3.96
C THR A 467 1.62 15.88 -4.35
N VAL A 468 0.86 15.43 -3.37
CA VAL A 468 -0.48 14.85 -3.57
C VAL A 468 -1.47 15.56 -2.66
N ALA A 469 -2.57 16.01 -3.24
CA ALA A 469 -3.72 16.55 -2.52
C ALA A 469 -4.95 15.68 -2.83
N GLY A 470 -5.74 15.37 -1.81
CA GLY A 470 -6.90 14.51 -1.99
C GLY A 470 -8.07 14.87 -1.07
N VAL A 471 -9.24 14.43 -1.49
CA VAL A 471 -10.48 14.48 -0.72
C VAL A 471 -11.08 13.10 -0.67
N ASN A 472 -11.57 12.70 0.48
CA ASN A 472 -12.32 11.47 0.62
C ASN A 472 -13.67 11.74 1.29
N SER A 473 -14.64 10.93 0.97
CA SER A 473 -15.93 10.95 1.65
C SER A 473 -16.43 9.55 1.91
N ARG A 474 -17.12 9.39 3.02
CA ARG A 474 -17.86 8.18 3.38
C ARG A 474 -19.28 8.58 3.73
N VAL A 475 -20.26 7.89 3.17
CA VAL A 475 -21.67 8.13 3.44
C VAL A 475 -22.34 6.79 3.78
N LYS A 476 -22.91 6.69 4.96
CA LYS A 476 -23.71 5.55 5.40
C LYS A 476 -25.19 5.86 5.21
N LEU A 477 -25.90 4.99 4.51
CA LEU A 477 -27.33 5.13 4.18
C LEU A 477 -28.12 3.95 4.75
N PHE A 478 -29.42 4.15 4.93
CA PHE A 478 -30.35 3.10 5.37
C PHE A 478 -29.94 2.41 6.68
N GLY A 479 -29.49 3.19 7.66
CA GLY A 479 -29.04 2.67 8.96
C GLY A 479 -27.74 1.87 8.85
N GLY A 480 -26.82 2.28 7.98
CA GLY A 480 -25.51 1.63 7.81
C GLY A 480 -25.52 0.41 6.87
N LYS A 481 -26.68 0.01 6.34
CA LYS A 481 -26.76 -1.13 5.40
C LYS A 481 -26.09 -0.85 4.06
N THR A 482 -26.00 0.41 3.69
CA THR A 482 -25.35 0.85 2.47
C THR A 482 -24.28 1.87 2.82
N GLU A 483 -23.08 1.63 2.36
CA GLU A 483 -21.96 2.54 2.50
C GLU A 483 -21.41 2.91 1.13
N VAL A 484 -21.14 4.18 0.93
CA VAL A 484 -20.46 4.70 -0.26
C VAL A 484 -19.23 5.44 0.20
N VAL A 485 -18.06 5.03 -0.28
CA VAL A 485 -16.78 5.68 0.01
C VAL A 485 -16.21 6.20 -1.30
N SER A 486 -15.82 7.45 -1.33
CA SER A 486 -15.18 8.02 -2.50
C SER A 486 -13.84 8.66 -2.15
N TYR A 487 -12.88 8.52 -3.04
CA TYR A 487 -11.55 9.10 -2.96
C TYR A 487 -11.28 9.87 -4.25
N TRP A 488 -10.78 11.07 -4.12
CA TRP A 488 -10.37 11.95 -5.21
C TRP A 488 -8.99 12.48 -4.90
N ALA A 489 -8.10 12.52 -5.87
CA ALA A 489 -6.77 13.04 -5.65
C ALA A 489 -6.20 13.67 -6.92
N ALA A 490 -5.27 14.62 -6.71
CA ALA A 490 -4.41 15.16 -7.74
C ALA A 490 -2.96 15.06 -7.28
N SER A 491 -2.05 14.79 -8.19
CA SER A 491 -0.62 14.68 -7.89
C SER A 491 0.21 15.53 -8.85
N ILE A 492 1.31 16.05 -8.32
CA ILE A 492 2.38 16.69 -9.07
C ILE A 492 3.63 15.89 -8.80
N MET A 493 4.24 15.34 -9.85
CA MET A 493 5.46 14.56 -9.76
C MET A 493 6.58 15.26 -10.54
N THR A 494 7.71 15.47 -9.89
CA THR A 494 8.96 15.87 -10.53
C THR A 494 9.92 14.68 -10.45
N GLU A 495 10.22 14.08 -11.59
CA GLU A 495 11.03 12.88 -11.65
C GLU A 495 12.52 13.14 -11.40
N ASP A 496 12.97 14.35 -11.72
CA ASP A 496 14.35 14.77 -11.45
C ASP A 496 14.37 16.24 -11.01
N ILE A 497 14.62 16.47 -9.71
CA ILE A 497 14.76 17.83 -9.15
C ILE A 497 16.18 18.38 -9.26
N ILE A 498 17.18 17.53 -9.63
CA ILE A 498 18.58 17.96 -9.83
C ILE A 498 18.74 18.60 -11.19
N ASP A 499 18.14 18.00 -12.22
CA ASP A 499 18.17 18.52 -13.58
C ASP A 499 16.74 18.59 -14.17
N PRO A 500 15.94 19.56 -13.73
CA PRO A 500 14.55 19.68 -14.16
C PRO A 500 14.37 20.02 -15.64
N VAL A 501 15.45 20.42 -16.35
CA VAL A 501 15.40 20.80 -17.78
C VAL A 501 15.50 19.57 -18.69
N SER A 502 16.05 18.45 -18.20
CA SER A 502 16.34 17.26 -19.03
C SER A 502 15.14 16.33 -19.21
N ARG A 503 14.06 16.48 -18.45
CA ARG A 503 12.86 15.65 -18.58
C ARG A 503 11.60 16.51 -18.60
N ASN A 504 10.67 16.14 -19.48
CA ASN A 504 9.38 16.80 -19.58
C ASN A 504 8.68 16.78 -18.20
N GLN A 505 8.36 17.95 -17.69
CA GLN A 505 7.53 18.10 -16.50
C GLN A 505 6.09 17.78 -16.90
N ASP A 506 5.69 16.52 -16.74
CA ASP A 506 4.30 16.16 -16.90
C ASP A 506 3.56 16.53 -15.62
N VAL A 507 2.96 17.69 -15.64
CA VAL A 507 1.96 18.07 -14.63
C VAL A 507 0.75 17.19 -14.90
N SER A 508 0.40 16.32 -13.95
CA SER A 508 -0.84 15.54 -14.06
C SER A 508 -2.01 16.51 -14.22
N THR A 509 -2.50 16.52 -15.38
CA THR A 509 -3.58 17.21 -16.05
C THR A 509 -4.65 17.86 -15.18
N TYR A 510 -4.34 19.02 -14.61
CA TYR A 510 -5.34 20.04 -14.38
C TYR A 510 -5.12 21.13 -15.43
N ASN A 511 -5.86 21.07 -16.53
CA ASN A 511 -5.89 22.16 -17.49
C ASN A 511 -6.88 23.21 -16.99
N SER A 512 -6.39 24.40 -16.65
CA SER A 512 -7.23 25.52 -16.22
C SER A 512 -8.25 25.94 -17.28
N ASP A 513 -7.99 25.63 -18.55
CA ASP A 513 -8.82 26.00 -19.70
C ASP A 513 -9.96 24.99 -19.97
N ASP A 514 -9.88 23.78 -19.40
CA ASP A 514 -10.92 22.79 -19.48
C ASP A 514 -11.96 23.02 -18.36
N GLY A 515 -13.23 22.94 -18.68
CA GLY A 515 -14.30 23.16 -17.70
C GLY A 515 -14.22 22.16 -16.53
N LEU A 516 -14.70 22.57 -15.35
CA LEU A 516 -14.65 21.77 -14.11
C LEU A 516 -15.16 20.33 -14.28
N LEU A 517 -16.22 20.11 -15.06
CA LEU A 517 -16.79 18.78 -15.28
C LEU A 517 -15.85 17.87 -16.09
N LYS A 518 -15.11 18.41 -17.06
CA LYS A 518 -14.13 17.65 -17.83
C LYS A 518 -12.97 17.24 -16.94
N ASN A 519 -12.43 18.18 -16.14
CA ASN A 519 -11.36 17.89 -15.19
C ASN A 519 -11.76 16.83 -14.13
N ILE A 520 -13.03 16.84 -13.69
CA ILE A 520 -13.56 15.81 -12.79
C ILE A 520 -13.64 14.45 -13.49
N SER A 521 -14.12 14.41 -14.74
CA SER A 521 -14.23 13.15 -15.49
C SER A 521 -12.89 12.53 -15.86
N GLU A 522 -11.85 13.35 -16.05
CA GLU A 522 -10.49 12.92 -16.38
C GLU A 522 -9.59 12.77 -15.15
N GLY A 523 -10.06 13.15 -13.97
CA GLY A 523 -9.32 13.10 -12.71
C GLY A 523 -9.06 11.70 -12.18
N THR A 524 -8.29 11.65 -11.09
CA THR A 524 -8.03 10.41 -10.35
C THR A 524 -9.09 10.21 -9.29
N TYR A 525 -9.80 9.09 -9.35
CA TYR A 525 -10.80 8.76 -8.35
C TYR A 525 -11.02 7.25 -8.19
N LEU A 526 -11.49 6.90 -7.00
CA LEU A 526 -11.94 5.58 -6.63
C LEU A 526 -13.25 5.73 -5.85
N VAL A 527 -14.31 5.10 -6.30
CA VAL A 527 -15.60 5.05 -5.60
C VAL A 527 -15.92 3.62 -5.26
N GLU A 528 -16.20 3.36 -4.02
CA GLU A 528 -16.57 2.04 -3.51
C GLU A 528 -17.99 2.09 -2.97
N PHE A 529 -18.72 1.06 -3.23
CA PHE A 529 -20.08 0.87 -2.79
C PHE A 529 -20.19 -0.48 -2.10
N THR A 530 -20.78 -0.49 -0.92
CA THR A 530 -21.08 -1.73 -0.19
C THR A 530 -22.54 -1.66 0.27
N ASN A 531 -23.31 -2.69 -0.03
CA ASN A 531 -24.64 -2.87 0.52
C ASN A 531 -24.72 -4.24 1.17
N ARG A 532 -25.12 -4.27 2.43
CA ARG A 532 -25.31 -5.50 3.22
C ARG A 532 -26.73 -5.55 3.72
N ASN A 533 -27.43 -6.61 3.38
CA ASN A 533 -28.76 -6.87 3.94
C ASN A 533 -28.95 -8.38 4.13
N GLN A 534 -30.06 -8.75 4.79
CA GLN A 534 -30.32 -10.16 5.13
C GLN A 534 -30.46 -11.09 3.91
N TYR A 535 -30.69 -10.55 2.72
CA TYR A 535 -30.94 -11.32 1.50
C TYR A 535 -29.73 -11.39 0.59
N PHE A 536 -28.98 -10.31 0.50
CA PHE A 536 -27.79 -10.26 -0.37
C PHE A 536 -26.77 -9.22 0.11
N ASP A 537 -25.52 -9.50 -0.16
CA ASP A 537 -24.41 -8.57 -0.07
C ASP A 537 -24.00 -8.16 -1.47
N LEU A 538 -23.82 -6.87 -1.70
CA LEU A 538 -23.33 -6.32 -2.95
C LEU A 538 -22.16 -5.38 -2.65
N LYS A 539 -21.03 -5.62 -3.30
CA LYS A 539 -19.89 -4.71 -3.30
C LYS A 539 -19.62 -4.24 -4.72
N GLY A 540 -19.32 -3.01 -4.88
CA GLY A 540 -18.91 -2.46 -6.16
C GLY A 540 -17.77 -1.48 -5.97
N SER A 541 -16.91 -1.38 -6.98
CA SER A 541 -15.91 -0.32 -7.04
C SER A 541 -15.79 0.17 -8.48
N PHE A 542 -15.63 1.46 -8.62
CA PHE A 542 -15.30 2.09 -9.88
C PHE A 542 -14.07 2.97 -9.66
N LYS A 543 -13.03 2.74 -10.44
CA LYS A 543 -11.78 3.49 -10.33
C LYS A 543 -11.37 4.06 -11.68
N ARG A 544 -10.75 5.23 -11.65
CA ARG A 544 -9.99 5.79 -12.75
C ARG A 544 -8.72 6.40 -12.18
N ILE A 545 -7.59 5.91 -12.60
CA ILE A 545 -6.27 6.36 -12.16
C ILE A 545 -5.45 6.58 -13.42
N PRO A 546 -5.24 7.84 -13.85
CA PRO A 546 -4.47 8.17 -15.02
C PRO A 546 -3.01 7.70 -14.92
N ARG A 547 -2.37 7.51 -16.07
CA ARG A 547 -0.97 7.07 -16.17
C ARG A 547 0.00 7.97 -15.38
N LEU A 548 -0.20 9.28 -15.45
CA LEU A 548 0.69 10.26 -14.84
C LEU A 548 0.44 10.48 -13.33
N PHE A 549 -0.63 9.89 -12.79
CA PHE A 549 -0.86 9.96 -11.36
C PHE A 549 0.19 9.17 -10.60
N SER A 550 0.80 9.78 -9.59
CA SER A 550 1.81 9.14 -8.74
C SER A 550 1.66 9.57 -7.29
N SER A 551 1.87 8.65 -6.36
CA SER A 551 2.04 8.96 -4.95
C SER A 551 3.22 8.17 -4.39
N LEU A 552 4.31 8.86 -4.08
CA LEU A 552 5.48 8.27 -3.42
C LEU A 552 5.16 7.80 -1.98
N GLY A 553 4.01 8.22 -1.44
CA GLY A 553 3.47 7.73 -0.18
C GLY A 553 2.61 6.46 -0.30
N ASN A 554 2.36 5.98 -1.53
CA ASN A 554 1.60 4.77 -1.78
C ASN A 554 2.09 4.08 -3.06
N SER A 555 3.09 3.23 -2.92
CA SER A 555 3.68 2.50 -4.04
C SER A 555 2.78 1.39 -4.61
N SER A 556 1.67 1.06 -3.94
CA SER A 556 0.73 0.02 -4.39
C SER A 556 -0.36 0.54 -5.35
N ILE A 557 -0.31 1.83 -5.74
CA ILE A 557 -1.28 2.38 -6.67
C ILE A 557 -0.95 1.88 -8.08
N GLN A 558 -1.88 1.14 -8.66
CA GLN A 558 -1.85 0.81 -10.07
C GLN A 558 -2.38 2.00 -10.87
N THR A 559 -1.56 2.54 -11.76
CA THR A 559 -1.89 3.68 -12.63
C THR A 559 -2.32 3.20 -14.01
N ASP A 560 -2.77 4.14 -14.85
CA ASP A 560 -3.25 3.88 -16.21
C ASP A 560 -4.38 2.84 -16.26
N ILE A 561 -5.32 2.94 -15.33
CA ILE A 561 -6.41 1.98 -15.20
C ILE A 561 -7.75 2.67 -14.97
N GLN A 562 -8.75 2.23 -15.70
CA GLN A 562 -10.14 2.53 -15.43
C GLN A 562 -10.95 1.24 -15.40
N GLY A 563 -11.80 1.05 -14.39
CA GLY A 563 -12.54 -0.19 -14.30
C GLY A 563 -13.69 -0.17 -13.33
N LEU A 564 -14.64 -1.06 -13.60
CA LEU A 564 -15.78 -1.37 -12.77
C LEU A 564 -15.67 -2.81 -12.27
N LYS A 565 -15.78 -2.99 -10.97
CA LYS A 565 -15.87 -4.30 -10.34
C LYS A 565 -17.14 -4.38 -9.52
N LEU A 566 -17.89 -5.47 -9.65
CA LEU A 566 -19.10 -5.76 -8.92
C LEU A 566 -19.05 -7.19 -8.38
N ASP A 567 -19.20 -7.35 -7.08
CA ASP A 567 -19.25 -8.63 -6.40
C ASP A 567 -20.60 -8.75 -5.67
N GLY A 568 -21.40 -9.74 -6.03
CA GLY A 568 -22.67 -10.04 -5.42
C GLY A 568 -22.66 -11.39 -4.73
N ARG A 569 -23.21 -11.45 -3.52
CA ARG A 569 -23.33 -12.68 -2.74
C ARG A 569 -24.73 -12.80 -2.15
N THR A 570 -25.37 -13.95 -2.34
CA THR A 570 -26.65 -14.24 -1.69
C THR A 570 -26.68 -15.67 -1.17
N LYS A 571 -27.46 -15.87 -0.12
CA LYS A 571 -27.71 -17.20 0.49
C LYS A 571 -29.16 -17.58 0.25
N LEU A 572 -29.35 -18.77 -0.28
CA LEU A 572 -30.65 -19.33 -0.62
C LEU A 572 -30.91 -20.60 0.20
N SER A 573 -32.19 -21.01 0.26
CA SER A 573 -32.62 -22.27 0.91
C SER A 573 -32.09 -22.41 2.34
N ASN A 574 -32.37 -21.43 3.21
CA ASN A 574 -31.91 -21.43 4.61
C ASN A 574 -30.39 -21.63 4.75
N ASN A 575 -29.60 -20.88 3.96
CA ASN A 575 -28.13 -20.93 3.92
C ASN A 575 -27.52 -22.25 3.34
N GLN A 576 -28.32 -23.11 2.74
CA GLN A 576 -27.82 -24.35 2.13
C GLN A 576 -27.13 -24.11 0.77
N ILE A 577 -27.52 -23.04 0.07
CA ILE A 577 -26.95 -22.67 -1.23
C ILE A 577 -26.42 -21.24 -1.11
N MET A 578 -25.14 -21.07 -1.45
CA MET A 578 -24.51 -19.76 -1.58
C MET A 578 -24.24 -19.48 -3.05
N LEU A 579 -24.82 -18.39 -3.56
CA LEU A 579 -24.56 -17.90 -4.91
C LEU A 579 -23.62 -16.70 -4.83
N ILE A 580 -22.52 -16.77 -5.57
CA ILE A 580 -21.54 -15.70 -5.69
C ILE A 580 -21.46 -15.35 -7.18
N LEU A 581 -21.60 -14.06 -7.49
CA LEU A 581 -21.50 -13.52 -8.83
C LEU A 581 -20.48 -12.39 -8.80
N GLY A 582 -19.47 -12.47 -9.66
CA GLY A 582 -18.48 -11.42 -9.88
C GLY A 582 -18.55 -10.90 -11.30
N TYR A 583 -18.40 -9.61 -11.46
CA TYR A 583 -18.22 -8.94 -12.74
C TYR A 583 -17.07 -7.94 -12.59
N GLU A 584 -16.10 -8.06 -13.45
CA GLU A 584 -14.99 -7.12 -13.54
C GLU A 584 -14.75 -6.73 -14.99
N ASN A 585 -14.64 -5.44 -15.23
CA ASN A 585 -14.29 -4.88 -16.53
C ASN A 585 -13.32 -3.74 -16.28
N THR A 586 -12.08 -3.94 -16.69
CA THR A 586 -11.00 -2.96 -16.55
C THR A 586 -10.34 -2.76 -17.90
N HIS A 587 -9.88 -1.56 -18.16
CA HIS A 587 -9.07 -1.25 -19.34
C HIS A 587 -7.97 -0.27 -18.97
N ASN A 588 -6.87 -0.39 -19.68
CA ASN A 588 -5.66 0.41 -19.55
C ASN A 588 -5.56 1.38 -20.75
N ASN A 589 -4.46 2.10 -20.85
CA ASN A 589 -4.16 3.05 -21.92
C ASN A 589 -5.23 4.15 -22.06
N LEU A 590 -5.51 4.81 -20.92
CA LEU A 590 -6.59 5.81 -20.81
C LEU A 590 -6.33 7.07 -21.65
N ASP A 591 -5.06 7.40 -21.89
CA ASP A 591 -4.68 8.65 -22.57
C ASP A 591 -4.64 8.50 -24.08
N LEU A 592 -4.94 7.29 -24.63
CA LEU A 592 -4.86 7.02 -26.08
C LEU A 592 -3.67 7.79 -26.66
N LEU A 593 -2.45 7.43 -26.27
CA LEU A 593 -1.28 7.94 -26.96
C LEU A 593 -1.47 7.56 -28.40
N ASP A 594 -1.80 8.57 -29.19
CA ASP A 594 -2.04 8.40 -30.62
C ASP A 594 -0.72 7.92 -31.21
N ILE A 595 -0.59 6.61 -31.35
CA ILE A 595 0.58 5.96 -31.95
C ILE A 595 0.79 6.51 -33.38
N GLN A 596 -0.21 7.21 -33.92
CA GLN A 596 -0.12 7.94 -35.18
C GLN A 596 0.75 9.21 -35.11
N THR A 597 1.08 9.75 -33.96
CA THR A 597 1.93 10.96 -33.83
C THR A 597 3.42 10.65 -33.73
N VAL A 598 3.82 9.39 -33.69
CA VAL A 598 5.22 8.95 -33.77
C VAL A 598 5.56 8.45 -35.17
N ARG A 599 4.98 9.04 -36.20
CA ARG A 599 5.39 8.82 -37.60
C ARG A 599 6.23 9.99 -38.10
#